data_d31b8b3e722a58e0ce856deb304a115a
#
_entry.id   d31b8b3e722a58e0ce856deb304a115a
#
_cell.length_a   1.000
_cell.length_b   1.000
_cell.length_c   1.000
_cell.angle_alpha   90.00
_cell.angle_beta   90.00
_cell.angle_gamma   90.00
#
_symmetry.space_group_name_H-M   'P 1'
#
loop_
_entity.id
_entity.type
_entity.pdbx_description
1 polymer ?
#
loop_
_entity_poly.entity_id
_entity_poly.type
_entity_poly.pdbx_seq_one_letter_code
_entity_poly.pdbx_strand_id
1 'polypeptide(L)'
;TSAVTVVKDSDEMLPLDLSLSGTVVLNVSSTLSETYPFFKRINTSYPVTWVHANLDSLEYLRKKITPAQRVIVAVYSSKVEKYRSMLKELAKGKPTVLVCFDSHKTLQKLQDVVSQSSAVILAHSDENYVQEYVADVLIGKQKADGRLSVDINEEYTAGSGVVIDPDKPRRYKPEEFGMDSKILSRIDDIA
;
A
#
# COMPACT_ATOMS: atom_id res chain seq x y z
N THR A 1 9.43 9.87 -15.22
CA THR A 1 8.13 9.60 -15.86
C THR A 1 7.38 8.56 -15.07
N SER A 2 6.30 8.97 -14.46
CA SER A 2 5.60 8.16 -13.50
C SER A 2 4.71 7.12 -14.17
N ALA A 3 5.29 5.93 -14.41
CA ALA A 3 4.50 4.74 -14.60
C ALA A 3 3.81 4.33 -13.29
N VAL A 4 4.33 4.75 -12.14
CA VAL A 4 3.79 4.43 -10.82
C VAL A 4 2.59 5.32 -10.49
N THR A 5 1.47 4.68 -10.21
CA THR A 5 0.21 5.36 -9.88
C THR A 5 -0.29 4.93 -8.50
N VAL A 6 -0.55 5.89 -7.63
CA VAL A 6 -1.33 5.64 -6.41
C VAL A 6 -2.80 5.64 -6.80
N VAL A 7 -3.39 4.45 -6.86
CA VAL A 7 -4.78 4.25 -7.30
C VAL A 7 -5.76 4.69 -6.23
N LYS A 8 -5.41 4.43 -4.97
CA LYS A 8 -6.28 4.64 -3.81
C LYS A 8 -5.44 4.97 -2.58
N ASP A 9 -5.91 5.90 -1.78
CA ASP A 9 -5.40 6.19 -0.43
C ASP A 9 -6.56 6.71 0.43
N SER A 10 -7.39 5.79 0.94
CA SER A 10 -8.68 6.10 1.56
C SER A 10 -8.58 6.93 2.83
N ASP A 11 -7.54 6.71 3.61
CA ASP A 11 -7.37 7.32 4.92
C ASP A 11 -6.18 8.29 4.97
N GLU A 12 -5.71 8.73 3.81
CA GLU A 12 -4.52 9.57 3.69
C GLU A 12 -3.33 9.00 4.47
N MET A 13 -3.16 7.67 4.37
CA MET A 13 -2.12 6.98 5.13
C MET A 13 -0.73 7.04 4.47
N LEU A 14 -0.66 7.43 3.20
CA LEU A 14 0.61 7.57 2.51
C LEU A 14 1.16 9.02 2.61
N PRO A 15 2.46 9.23 2.82
CA PRO A 15 3.47 8.23 3.15
C PRO A 15 3.23 7.57 4.51
N LEU A 16 3.67 6.32 4.65
CA LEU A 16 3.50 5.58 5.90
C LEU A 16 4.43 6.08 6.99
N ASP A 17 3.94 6.11 8.22
CA ASP A 17 4.77 6.26 9.41
C ASP A 17 5.27 4.89 9.86
N LEU A 18 6.44 4.49 9.33
CA LEU A 18 7.07 3.21 9.63
C LEU A 18 7.95 3.25 10.88
N SER A 19 8.08 4.40 11.54
CA SER A 19 8.73 4.50 12.85
C SER A 19 7.96 3.73 13.92
N LEU A 20 6.65 3.52 13.69
CA LEU A 20 5.80 2.68 14.53
C LEU A 20 6.05 1.20 14.19
N SER A 21 6.28 0.39 15.22
CA SER A 21 6.44 -1.05 15.09
C SER A 21 5.18 -1.73 14.55
N GLY A 22 5.31 -2.96 14.09
CA GLY A 22 4.16 -3.78 13.69
C GLY A 22 3.81 -3.75 12.21
N THR A 23 4.75 -3.38 11.34
CA THR A 23 4.56 -3.48 9.89
C THR A 23 5.17 -4.79 9.37
N VAL A 24 4.37 -5.53 8.62
CA VAL A 24 4.79 -6.74 7.89
C VAL A 24 4.72 -6.46 6.40
N VAL A 25 5.77 -6.83 5.68
CA VAL A 25 5.76 -6.88 4.20
C VAL A 25 5.48 -8.32 3.79
N LEU A 26 4.30 -8.54 3.23
CA LEU A 26 3.88 -9.84 2.71
C LEU A 26 4.23 -9.91 1.21
N ASN A 27 5.19 -10.76 0.90
CA ASN A 27 5.62 -10.98 -0.48
C ASN A 27 4.77 -12.07 -1.14
N VAL A 28 4.08 -11.73 -2.21
CA VAL A 28 3.27 -12.65 -3.01
C VAL A 28 3.93 -12.81 -4.38
N SER A 29 4.71 -13.86 -4.53
CA SER A 29 5.54 -14.13 -5.69
C SER A 29 5.64 -15.63 -5.93
N SER A 30 5.98 -16.01 -7.17
CA SER A 30 6.26 -17.40 -7.55
C SER A 30 7.65 -17.87 -7.13
N THR A 31 8.54 -16.94 -6.74
CA THR A 31 9.91 -17.26 -6.34
C THR A 31 10.20 -16.77 -4.93
N LEU A 32 10.87 -17.60 -4.14
CA LEU A 32 11.43 -17.19 -2.87
C LEU A 32 12.67 -16.33 -3.14
N SER A 33 12.62 -15.07 -2.72
CA SER A 33 13.76 -14.19 -2.73
C SER A 33 13.74 -13.33 -1.49
N GLU A 34 14.78 -13.41 -0.70
CA GLU A 34 14.96 -12.58 0.50
C GLU A 34 15.44 -11.17 0.14
N THR A 35 15.80 -10.94 -1.11
CA THR A 35 16.50 -9.73 -1.55
C THR A 35 15.72 -8.88 -2.54
N TYR A 36 14.39 -8.97 -2.53
CA TYR A 36 13.60 -8.08 -3.38
C TYR A 36 13.94 -6.62 -3.04
N PRO A 37 14.27 -5.80 -4.04
CA PRO A 37 14.71 -4.41 -3.83
C PRO A 37 13.71 -3.57 -3.04
N PHE A 38 12.43 -3.83 -3.20
CA PHE A 38 11.35 -3.16 -2.48
C PHE A 38 11.48 -3.34 -0.96
N PHE A 39 11.51 -4.59 -0.50
CA PHE A 39 11.65 -4.90 0.93
C PHE A 39 12.96 -4.35 1.48
N LYS A 40 14.05 -4.60 0.80
CA LYS A 40 15.39 -4.18 1.20
C LYS A 40 15.48 -2.66 1.37
N ARG A 41 14.87 -1.91 0.44
CA ARG A 41 14.85 -0.45 0.50
C ARG A 41 14.10 0.06 1.72
N ILE A 42 12.92 -0.49 2.01
CA ILE A 42 12.15 -0.13 3.20
C ILE A 42 12.92 -0.50 4.47
N ASN A 43 13.43 -1.73 4.54
CA ASN A 43 14.12 -2.26 5.72
C ASN A 43 15.41 -1.51 6.08
N THR A 44 16.05 -0.88 5.10
CA THR A 44 17.22 -0.03 5.34
C THR A 44 16.86 1.23 6.13
N SER A 45 15.66 1.78 5.91
CA SER A 45 15.19 2.98 6.61
C SER A 45 14.43 2.66 7.89
N TYR A 46 13.62 1.60 7.89
CA TYR A 46 12.75 1.20 9.01
C TYR A 46 12.69 -0.31 9.09
N PRO A 47 12.98 -0.91 10.25
CA PRO A 47 12.89 -2.36 10.41
C PRO A 47 11.46 -2.85 10.18
N VAL A 48 11.27 -3.74 9.23
CA VAL A 48 9.99 -4.38 8.93
C VAL A 48 10.18 -5.89 8.86
N THR A 49 9.14 -6.63 9.19
CA THR A 49 9.15 -8.10 9.06
C THR A 49 8.78 -8.47 7.64
N TRP A 50 9.58 -9.34 7.03
CA TRP A 50 9.31 -9.86 5.69
C TRP A 50 8.74 -11.28 5.78
N VAL A 51 7.64 -11.52 5.09
CA VAL A 51 6.95 -12.81 5.05
C VAL A 51 6.65 -13.18 3.60
N HIS A 52 6.91 -14.41 3.23
CA HIS A 52 6.54 -14.94 1.92
C HIS A 52 5.22 -15.68 1.98
N ALA A 53 4.28 -15.34 1.10
CA ALA A 53 2.98 -16.00 1.03
C ALA A 53 3.14 -17.44 0.56
N ASN A 54 2.60 -18.38 1.33
CA ASN A 54 2.60 -19.80 1.01
C ASN A 54 1.27 -20.42 1.47
N LEU A 55 0.47 -20.89 0.51
CA LEU A 55 -0.82 -21.52 0.80
C LEU A 55 -0.68 -22.86 1.51
N ASP A 56 0.45 -23.56 1.34
CA ASP A 56 0.70 -24.82 2.00
C ASP A 56 1.03 -24.64 3.50
N SER A 57 1.27 -23.38 3.92
CA SER A 57 1.63 -23.01 5.29
C SER A 57 0.78 -21.84 5.80
N LEU A 58 -0.54 -21.91 5.63
CA LEU A 58 -1.47 -20.85 6.05
C LEU A 58 -1.39 -20.56 7.54
N GLU A 59 -1.19 -21.58 8.37
CA GLU A 59 -1.03 -21.41 9.81
C GLU A 59 0.19 -20.57 10.15
N TYR A 60 1.31 -20.84 9.49
CA TYR A 60 2.52 -20.03 9.62
C TYR A 60 2.27 -18.57 9.23
N LEU A 61 1.59 -18.34 8.10
CA LEU A 61 1.23 -17.00 7.66
C LEU A 61 0.37 -16.29 8.70
N ARG A 62 -0.67 -16.92 9.18
CA ARG A 62 -1.54 -16.36 10.22
C ARG A 62 -0.76 -15.98 11.48
N LYS A 63 0.13 -16.86 11.92
CA LYS A 63 0.98 -16.63 13.10
C LYS A 63 1.88 -15.40 12.93
N LYS A 64 2.39 -15.17 11.73
CA LYS A 64 3.26 -14.01 11.43
C LYS A 64 2.48 -12.71 11.21
N ILE A 65 1.29 -12.79 10.64
CA ILE A 65 0.48 -11.62 10.25
C ILE A 65 -0.43 -11.16 11.39
N THR A 66 -0.98 -12.07 12.20
CA THR A 66 -1.92 -11.72 13.27
C THR A 66 -1.41 -10.63 14.21
N PRO A 67 -0.13 -10.65 14.68
CA PRO A 67 0.38 -9.59 15.54
C PRO A 67 0.63 -8.25 14.81
N ALA A 68 0.62 -8.24 13.48
CA ALA A 68 0.91 -7.03 12.72
C ALA A 68 -0.19 -5.99 12.89
N GLN A 69 0.19 -4.72 13.00
CA GLN A 69 -0.73 -3.60 13.04
C GLN A 69 -1.12 -3.14 11.63
N ARG A 70 -0.22 -3.33 10.68
CA ARG A 70 -0.45 -3.05 9.25
C ARG A 70 0.32 -4.02 8.38
N VAL A 71 -0.14 -4.20 7.15
CA VAL A 71 0.51 -5.08 6.18
C VAL A 71 0.70 -4.35 4.86
N ILE A 72 1.90 -4.47 4.31
CA ILE A 72 2.19 -4.07 2.94
C ILE A 72 2.23 -5.35 2.12
N VAL A 73 1.29 -5.51 1.19
CA VAL A 73 1.21 -6.68 0.31
C VAL A 73 1.88 -6.32 -1.00
N ALA A 74 2.99 -6.98 -1.31
CA ALA A 74 3.73 -6.80 -2.55
C ALA A 74 3.45 -7.97 -3.50
N VAL A 75 2.81 -7.69 -4.63
CA VAL A 75 2.37 -8.66 -5.63
C VAL A 75 3.27 -8.57 -6.85
N TYR A 76 3.91 -9.68 -7.22
CA TYR A 76 4.89 -9.75 -8.31
C TYR A 76 4.45 -10.57 -9.53
N SER A 77 3.29 -11.21 -9.48
CA SER A 77 2.86 -12.13 -10.53
C SER A 77 1.35 -12.13 -10.70
N SER A 78 0.90 -12.29 -11.95
CA SER A 78 -0.52 -12.50 -12.26
C SER A 78 -1.10 -13.81 -11.70
N LYS A 79 -0.25 -14.74 -11.27
CA LYS A 79 -0.68 -16.01 -10.64
C LYS A 79 -1.18 -15.83 -9.20
N VAL A 80 -1.44 -14.61 -8.79
CA VAL A 80 -1.88 -14.28 -7.42
C VAL A 80 -3.36 -14.61 -7.15
N GLU A 81 -4.13 -14.99 -8.17
CA GLU A 81 -5.56 -15.30 -8.00
C GLU A 81 -5.82 -16.37 -6.94
N LYS A 82 -4.92 -17.34 -6.81
CA LYS A 82 -5.01 -18.37 -5.76
C LYS A 82 -4.90 -17.80 -4.34
N TYR A 83 -4.31 -16.61 -4.17
CA TYR A 83 -4.20 -15.91 -2.89
C TYR A 83 -5.32 -14.91 -2.62
N ARG A 84 -6.20 -14.69 -3.60
CA ARG A 84 -7.22 -13.65 -3.58
C ARG A 84 -8.09 -13.67 -2.31
N SER A 85 -8.61 -14.83 -1.93
CA SER A 85 -9.46 -14.97 -0.75
C SER A 85 -8.70 -14.62 0.55
N MET A 86 -7.47 -15.09 0.67
CA MET A 86 -6.61 -14.78 1.82
C MET A 86 -6.31 -13.28 1.89
N LEU A 87 -5.95 -12.67 0.76
CA LEU A 87 -5.63 -11.24 0.69
C LEU A 87 -6.86 -10.36 0.99
N LYS A 88 -8.02 -10.76 0.52
CA LYS A 88 -9.29 -10.08 0.81
C LYS A 88 -9.58 -10.07 2.32
N GLU A 89 -9.48 -11.23 2.97
CA GLU A 89 -9.70 -11.33 4.41
C GLU A 89 -8.67 -10.52 5.20
N LEU A 90 -7.41 -10.54 4.78
CA LEU A 90 -6.36 -9.74 5.37
C LEU A 90 -6.65 -8.24 5.28
N ALA A 91 -6.99 -7.76 4.10
CA ALA A 91 -7.28 -6.35 3.84
C ALA A 91 -8.53 -5.87 4.59
N LYS A 92 -9.49 -6.74 4.80
CA LYS A 92 -10.71 -6.48 5.56
C LYS A 92 -10.44 -6.34 7.06
N GLY A 93 -9.49 -7.10 7.58
CA GLY A 93 -9.19 -7.16 9.03
C GLY A 93 -8.12 -6.17 9.51
N LYS A 94 -7.26 -5.67 8.62
CA LYS A 94 -6.13 -4.81 8.98
C LYS A 94 -5.89 -3.71 7.95
N PRO A 95 -5.34 -2.55 8.37
CA PRO A 95 -4.84 -1.56 7.43
C PRO A 95 -3.84 -2.21 6.47
N THR A 96 -4.14 -2.18 5.18
CA THR A 96 -3.38 -2.88 4.15
C THR A 96 -3.05 -1.95 3.00
N VAL A 97 -1.78 -1.93 2.62
CA VAL A 97 -1.30 -1.30 1.38
C VAL A 97 -1.05 -2.40 0.37
N LEU A 98 -1.78 -2.37 -0.74
CA LEU A 98 -1.58 -3.31 -1.85
C LEU A 98 -0.66 -2.64 -2.89
N VAL A 99 0.48 -3.26 -3.15
CA VAL A 99 1.42 -2.81 -4.17
C VAL A 99 1.49 -3.87 -5.27
N CYS A 100 1.15 -3.49 -6.49
CA CYS A 100 1.18 -4.37 -7.65
C CYS A 100 2.39 -4.04 -8.53
N PHE A 101 3.40 -4.91 -8.52
CA PHE A 101 4.57 -4.84 -9.38
C PHE A 101 4.35 -5.60 -10.70
N ASP A 102 3.12 -5.59 -11.18
CA ASP A 102 2.69 -6.22 -12.40
C ASP A 102 1.73 -5.27 -13.14
N SER A 103 1.15 -5.71 -14.25
CA SER A 103 0.26 -4.87 -15.06
C SER A 103 -1.08 -4.60 -14.36
N HIS A 104 -1.82 -3.62 -14.90
CA HIS A 104 -3.19 -3.31 -14.47
C HIS A 104 -4.13 -4.52 -14.51
N LYS A 105 -3.87 -5.49 -15.39
CA LYS A 105 -4.66 -6.73 -15.48
C LYS A 105 -4.70 -7.51 -14.18
N THR A 106 -3.60 -7.51 -13.43
CA THR A 106 -3.53 -8.16 -12.12
C THR A 106 -4.43 -7.46 -11.11
N LEU A 107 -4.45 -6.11 -11.08
CA LEU A 107 -5.38 -5.38 -10.23
C LEU A 107 -6.83 -5.62 -10.62
N GLN A 108 -7.13 -5.71 -11.91
CA GLN A 108 -8.49 -6.02 -12.39
C GLN A 108 -8.98 -7.39 -11.89
N LYS A 109 -8.07 -8.35 -11.73
CA LYS A 109 -8.38 -9.67 -11.16
C LYS A 109 -8.53 -9.66 -9.64
N LEU A 110 -8.00 -8.65 -8.98
CA LEU A 110 -8.01 -8.48 -7.53
C LEU A 110 -8.94 -7.36 -7.06
N GLN A 111 -10.02 -7.07 -7.78
CA GLN A 111 -10.91 -5.94 -7.50
C GLN A 111 -11.46 -5.93 -6.07
N ASP A 112 -11.78 -7.08 -5.52
CA ASP A 112 -12.25 -7.19 -4.14
C ASP A 112 -11.16 -6.91 -3.11
N VAL A 113 -9.92 -7.27 -3.41
CA VAL A 113 -8.76 -6.90 -2.58
C VAL A 113 -8.50 -5.39 -2.66
N VAL A 114 -8.56 -4.81 -3.86
CA VAL A 114 -8.45 -3.35 -4.08
C VAL A 114 -9.50 -2.61 -3.25
N SER A 115 -10.73 -3.08 -3.31
CA SER A 115 -11.87 -2.50 -2.60
C SER A 115 -11.67 -2.45 -1.08
N GLN A 116 -11.11 -3.50 -0.50
CA GLN A 116 -10.88 -3.63 0.94
C GLN A 116 -9.57 -3.01 1.41
N SER A 117 -8.60 -2.79 0.53
CA SER A 117 -7.31 -2.22 0.89
C SER A 117 -7.42 -0.74 1.24
N SER A 118 -6.62 -0.28 2.20
CA SER A 118 -6.55 1.13 2.61
C SER A 118 -5.85 2.00 1.57
N ALA A 119 -4.82 1.46 0.94
CA ALA A 119 -4.11 2.12 -0.16
C ALA A 119 -3.71 1.10 -1.22
N VAL A 120 -3.65 1.54 -2.48
CA VAL A 120 -3.29 0.69 -3.62
C VAL A 120 -2.35 1.44 -4.54
N ILE A 121 -1.24 0.80 -4.90
CA ILE A 121 -0.24 1.33 -5.82
C ILE A 121 -0.07 0.37 -6.99
N LEU A 122 -0.14 0.90 -8.20
CA LEU A 122 0.14 0.17 -9.43
C LEU A 122 1.48 0.63 -10.00
N ALA A 123 2.43 -0.28 -10.07
CA ALA A 123 3.80 0.02 -10.51
C ALA A 123 4.08 -0.43 -11.96
N HIS A 124 3.28 -1.30 -12.53
CA HIS A 124 3.38 -1.86 -13.90
C HIS A 124 4.60 -2.76 -14.17
N SER A 125 5.59 -2.77 -13.31
CA SER A 125 6.84 -3.49 -13.50
C SER A 125 7.45 -3.89 -12.16
N ASP A 126 8.23 -4.96 -12.17
CA ASP A 126 9.00 -5.44 -11.02
C ASP A 126 10.51 -5.15 -11.17
N GLU A 127 10.91 -4.31 -12.12
CA GLU A 127 12.31 -3.93 -12.26
C GLU A 127 12.84 -3.27 -10.98
N ASN A 128 14.11 -3.49 -10.69
CA ASN A 128 14.74 -3.07 -9.42
C ASN A 128 14.51 -1.58 -9.12
N TYR A 129 14.72 -0.71 -10.10
CA TYR A 129 14.54 0.73 -9.90
C TYR A 129 13.07 1.13 -9.64
N VAL A 130 12.11 0.38 -10.20
CA VAL A 130 10.69 0.60 -9.94
C VAL A 130 10.34 0.20 -8.50
N GLN A 131 10.84 -0.93 -8.04
CA GLN A 131 10.65 -1.39 -6.66
C GLN A 131 11.23 -0.39 -5.66
N GLU A 132 12.43 0.12 -5.90
CA GLU A 132 13.06 1.15 -5.06
C GLU A 132 12.29 2.46 -5.08
N TYR A 133 11.79 2.88 -6.23
CA TYR A 133 10.97 4.08 -6.38
C TYR A 133 9.68 3.96 -5.54
N VAL A 134 8.96 2.85 -5.63
CA VAL A 134 7.74 2.61 -4.87
C VAL A 134 8.03 2.57 -3.37
N ALA A 135 9.12 1.93 -2.96
CA ALA A 135 9.54 1.95 -1.56
C ALA A 135 9.74 3.39 -1.06
N ASP A 136 10.42 4.22 -1.84
CA ASP A 136 10.66 5.63 -1.51
C ASP A 136 9.37 6.45 -1.45
N VAL A 137 8.39 6.16 -2.30
CA VAL A 137 7.04 6.77 -2.21
C VAL A 137 6.38 6.40 -0.88
N LEU A 138 6.42 5.12 -0.50
CA LEU A 138 5.80 4.66 0.74
C LEU A 138 6.42 5.27 1.98
N ILE A 139 7.72 5.50 1.99
CA ILE A 139 8.44 6.05 3.16
C ILE A 139 8.62 7.57 3.10
N GLY A 140 8.02 8.24 2.13
CA GLY A 140 8.01 9.69 2.06
C GLY A 140 9.28 10.34 1.50
N LYS A 141 10.06 9.61 0.72
CA LYS A 141 11.29 10.13 0.07
C LYS A 141 11.08 10.50 -1.39
N GLN A 142 9.96 10.12 -1.99
CA GLN A 142 9.69 10.33 -3.41
C GLN A 142 8.23 10.70 -3.64
N LYS A 143 7.99 11.58 -4.59
CA LYS A 143 6.67 11.97 -5.05
C LYS A 143 6.08 10.92 -5.98
N ALA A 144 4.77 10.74 -5.93
CA ALA A 144 4.00 9.97 -6.91
C ALA A 144 2.82 10.78 -7.41
N ASP A 145 2.74 10.99 -8.73
CA ASP A 145 1.69 11.77 -9.40
C ASP A 145 1.18 11.09 -10.67
N GLY A 146 1.44 9.80 -10.82
CA GLY A 146 0.97 9.01 -11.96
C GLY A 146 -0.55 8.96 -12.07
N ARG A 147 -1.03 8.73 -13.27
CA ARG A 147 -2.45 8.58 -13.58
C ARG A 147 -2.68 7.23 -14.25
N LEU A 148 -3.82 6.61 -13.99
CA LEU A 148 -4.20 5.38 -14.66
C LEU A 148 -4.35 5.61 -16.16
N SER A 149 -3.81 4.70 -16.96
CA SER A 149 -3.99 4.70 -18.43
C SER A 149 -5.23 3.92 -18.88
N VAL A 150 -5.75 3.06 -18.00
CA VAL A 150 -6.94 2.24 -18.24
C VAL A 150 -7.78 2.15 -16.97
N ASP A 151 -9.04 1.78 -17.12
CA ASP A 151 -9.93 1.55 -15.98
C ASP A 151 -9.52 0.27 -15.23
N ILE A 152 -9.43 0.35 -13.93
CA ILE A 152 -9.33 -0.83 -13.06
C ILE A 152 -10.75 -1.38 -12.80
N ASN A 153 -11.68 -0.49 -12.49
CA ASN A 153 -13.10 -0.75 -12.32
C ASN A 153 -13.89 0.55 -12.52
N GLU A 154 -15.18 0.57 -12.18
CA GLU A 154 -16.04 1.76 -12.31
C GLU A 154 -15.61 2.92 -11.40
N GLU A 155 -14.98 2.62 -10.26
CA GLU A 155 -14.53 3.61 -9.29
C GLU A 155 -13.15 4.18 -9.64
N TYR A 156 -12.23 3.34 -10.11
CA TYR A 156 -10.85 3.73 -10.45
C TYR A 156 -10.67 3.69 -11.97
N THR A 157 -10.93 4.80 -12.60
CA THR A 157 -10.98 4.93 -14.06
C THR A 157 -9.71 5.56 -14.64
N ALA A 158 -9.53 5.41 -15.94
CA ALA A 158 -8.45 6.05 -16.68
C ALA A 158 -8.39 7.56 -16.39
N GLY A 159 -7.19 8.08 -16.20
CA GLY A 159 -6.95 9.49 -15.84
C GLY A 159 -6.99 9.79 -14.34
N SER A 160 -7.50 8.87 -13.52
CA SER A 160 -7.51 9.04 -12.06
C SER A 160 -6.17 8.64 -11.42
N GLY A 161 -5.93 9.14 -10.23
CA GLY A 161 -4.76 8.85 -9.42
C GLY A 161 -4.68 9.81 -8.24
N VAL A 162 -4.06 9.36 -7.16
CA VAL A 162 -3.82 10.17 -5.97
C VAL A 162 -2.40 10.72 -6.03
N VAL A 163 -2.24 12.02 -5.77
CA VAL A 163 -0.91 12.64 -5.69
C VAL A 163 -0.36 12.50 -4.28
N ILE A 164 0.81 11.90 -4.16
CA ILE A 164 1.58 11.83 -2.93
C ILE A 164 2.80 12.74 -3.10
N ASP A 165 2.90 13.74 -2.22
CA ASP A 165 3.99 14.70 -2.26
C ASP A 165 4.61 14.84 -0.86
N PRO A 166 5.84 14.36 -0.65
CA PRO A 166 6.49 14.42 0.66
C PRO A 166 6.80 15.84 1.12
N ASP A 167 6.85 16.81 0.19
CA ASP A 167 7.14 18.21 0.50
C ASP A 167 5.90 18.98 0.97
N LYS A 168 4.70 18.39 0.86
CA LYS A 168 3.47 18.99 1.35
C LYS A 168 3.17 18.49 2.76
N PRO A 169 2.85 19.39 3.71
CA PRO A 169 2.49 18.98 5.05
C PRO A 169 1.25 18.08 5.03
N ARG A 170 1.32 17.00 5.78
CA ARG A 170 0.22 16.08 5.96
C ARG A 170 -0.92 16.82 6.67
N ARG A 171 -2.12 16.77 6.08
CA ARG A 171 -3.31 17.30 6.74
C ARG A 171 -3.80 16.28 7.75
N TYR A 172 -3.49 16.51 9.00
CA TYR A 172 -4.03 15.70 10.10
C TYR A 172 -5.48 16.09 10.35
N LYS A 173 -6.34 15.11 10.58
CA LYS A 173 -7.68 15.37 11.08
C LYS A 173 -7.58 15.79 12.53
N PRO A 174 -8.37 16.79 12.99
CA PRO A 174 -8.32 17.24 14.39
C PRO A 174 -8.51 16.11 15.40
N GLU A 175 -9.32 15.12 15.06
CA GLU A 175 -9.61 13.95 15.89
C GLU A 175 -8.37 13.10 16.19
N GLU A 176 -7.39 13.08 15.29
CA GLU A 176 -6.12 12.34 15.48
C GLU A 176 -5.28 12.93 16.64
N PHE A 177 -5.52 14.18 17.00
CA PHE A 177 -4.86 14.87 18.11
C PHE A 177 -5.77 15.04 19.33
N GLY A 178 -6.92 14.33 19.37
CA GLY A 178 -7.91 14.50 20.44
C GLY A 178 -8.63 15.84 20.43
N MET A 179 -8.62 16.56 19.31
CA MET A 179 -9.30 17.85 19.15
C MET A 179 -10.65 17.65 18.45
N ASP A 180 -11.68 18.35 18.95
CA ASP A 180 -12.99 18.35 18.32
C ASP A 180 -13.02 19.31 17.13
N SER A 181 -13.36 18.80 15.96
CA SER A 181 -13.47 19.57 14.72
C SER A 181 -14.51 20.70 14.81
N LYS A 182 -15.56 20.54 15.62
CA LYS A 182 -16.56 21.59 15.89
C LYS A 182 -15.98 22.78 16.66
N ILE A 183 -15.06 22.53 17.58
CA ILE A 183 -14.38 23.59 18.31
C ILE A 183 -13.46 24.38 17.38
N LEU A 184 -12.77 23.71 16.47
CA LEU A 184 -11.88 24.36 15.50
C LEU A 184 -12.66 25.21 14.50
N SER A 185 -13.83 24.75 14.02
CA SER A 185 -14.66 25.56 13.13
C SER A 185 -15.23 26.80 13.83
N ARG A 186 -15.51 26.77 15.13
CA ARG A 186 -15.91 27.93 15.92
C ARG A 186 -14.78 28.96 16.07
N ILE A 187 -13.53 28.52 16.16
CA ILE A 187 -12.37 29.42 16.20
C ILE A 187 -12.21 30.16 14.88
N ASP A 188 -12.43 29.49 13.76
CA ASP A 188 -12.40 30.12 12.43
C ASP A 188 -13.52 31.15 12.25
N ASP A 189 -14.71 30.91 12.82
CA ASP A 189 -15.85 31.84 12.77
C ASP A 189 -15.63 33.11 13.64
N ILE A 190 -14.75 33.07 14.63
CA ILE A 190 -14.44 34.17 15.52
C ILE A 190 -13.30 35.06 14.97
N ALA A 191 -12.48 34.47 14.10
CA ALA A 191 -11.37 35.18 13.47
C ALA A 191 -11.81 35.94 12.23
#